data_99ae7bb56552df7511d9eb3212860574
#
_entry.id   99ae7bb56552df7511d9eb3212860574
#
_cell.length_a   1.000
_cell.length_b   1.000
_cell.length_c   1.000
_cell.angle_alpha   90.00
_cell.angle_beta   90.00
_cell.angle_gamma   90.00
#
_symmetry.space_group_name_H-M   'P 1'
#
loop_
_entity.id
_entity.type
_entity.pdbx_description
1 polymer ?
#
loop_
_entity_poly.entity_id
_entity_poly.type
_entity_poly.pdbx_seq_one_letter_code
_entity_poly.pdbx_strand_id
1 'polypeptide(L)'
;MKKNYVDFSSAYKAIGKTEKQFKQAAVKAVEAGGEYASRYLRVKTPVDYDTKTHMRDHIVYSKPTVNKPVSEVGFDKQVAWRAHFVEFGTIKQDPQPFIETTMKDIENKVANIIQSEMMRRMK
;
A
#
# COMPACT_ATOMS: atom_id res chain seq x y z
N MET A 1 -39.04 -36.72 9.42
CA MET A 1 -37.87 -37.58 9.34
C MET A 1 -36.68 -36.95 10.06
N LYS A 2 -36.04 -37.70 10.89
CA LYS A 2 -34.86 -37.21 11.57
C LYS A 2 -33.68 -37.34 10.62
N LYS A 3 -33.01 -36.23 10.36
CA LYS A 3 -31.85 -36.19 9.48
C LYS A 3 -30.61 -36.74 10.16
N ASN A 4 -29.84 -37.55 9.49
CA ASN A 4 -28.58 -38.10 9.99
C ASN A 4 -27.37 -37.22 9.62
N TYR A 5 -27.59 -35.99 9.21
CA TYR A 5 -26.54 -35.05 8.86
C TYR A 5 -26.84 -33.72 9.49
N VAL A 6 -25.79 -32.94 9.66
CA VAL A 6 -25.88 -31.56 10.16
C VAL A 6 -26.08 -30.63 8.97
N ASP A 7 -27.03 -29.70 9.10
CA ASP A 7 -27.27 -28.70 8.05
C ASP A 7 -26.35 -27.49 8.29
N PHE A 8 -25.43 -27.31 7.41
CA PHE A 8 -24.44 -26.21 7.47
C PHE A 8 -24.84 -24.98 6.68
N SER A 9 -26.04 -24.91 6.09
CA SER A 9 -26.41 -23.83 5.22
C SER A 9 -26.29 -22.45 5.88
N SER A 10 -26.73 -22.34 7.14
CA SER A 10 -26.58 -21.08 7.89
C SER A 10 -25.13 -20.73 8.15
N ALA A 11 -24.31 -21.76 8.45
CA ALA A 11 -22.87 -21.55 8.66
C ALA A 11 -22.18 -21.10 7.38
N TYR A 12 -22.49 -21.69 6.24
CA TYR A 12 -21.94 -21.28 4.95
C TYR A 12 -22.33 -19.84 4.58
N LYS A 13 -23.56 -19.45 4.86
CA LYS A 13 -24.00 -18.07 4.65
C LYS A 13 -23.23 -17.10 5.55
N ALA A 14 -23.04 -17.46 6.79
CA ALA A 14 -22.28 -16.64 7.74
C ALA A 14 -20.82 -16.51 7.33
N ILE A 15 -20.19 -17.61 6.88
CA ILE A 15 -18.81 -17.60 6.38
C ILE A 15 -18.70 -16.70 5.16
N GLY A 16 -19.61 -16.81 4.20
CA GLY A 16 -19.62 -15.97 2.99
C GLY A 16 -19.75 -14.50 3.31
N LYS A 17 -20.60 -14.16 4.27
CA LYS A 17 -20.76 -12.78 4.72
C LYS A 17 -19.49 -12.26 5.39
N THR A 18 -18.85 -13.07 6.22
CA THR A 18 -17.58 -12.73 6.87
C THR A 18 -16.46 -12.57 5.85
N GLU A 19 -16.42 -13.45 4.86
CA GLU A 19 -15.43 -13.37 3.78
C GLU A 19 -15.58 -12.08 2.98
N LYS A 20 -16.80 -11.71 2.61
CA LYS A 20 -17.08 -10.45 1.91
C LYS A 20 -16.64 -9.25 2.74
N GLN A 21 -16.97 -9.26 4.02
CA GLN A 21 -16.60 -8.21 4.97
C GLN A 21 -15.07 -8.11 5.08
N PHE A 22 -14.41 -9.26 5.17
CA PHE A 22 -12.94 -9.31 5.21
C PHE A 22 -12.32 -8.70 3.96
N LYS A 23 -12.81 -9.06 2.78
CA LYS A 23 -12.29 -8.54 1.52
C LYS A 23 -12.47 -7.02 1.42
N GLN A 24 -13.62 -6.51 1.81
CA GLN A 24 -13.88 -5.07 1.82
C GLN A 24 -12.98 -4.34 2.82
N ALA A 25 -12.81 -4.92 4.00
CA ALA A 25 -11.93 -4.37 5.03
C ALA A 25 -10.48 -4.35 4.56
N ALA A 26 -10.03 -5.41 3.87
CA ALA A 26 -8.67 -5.50 3.34
C ALA A 26 -8.38 -4.39 2.33
N VAL A 27 -9.33 -4.10 1.44
CA VAL A 27 -9.19 -3.00 0.46
C VAL A 27 -8.97 -1.68 1.17
N LYS A 28 -9.78 -1.37 2.17
CA LYS A 28 -9.67 -0.10 2.91
C LYS A 28 -8.39 -0.05 3.74
N ALA A 29 -8.01 -1.16 4.35
CA ALA A 29 -6.79 -1.23 5.15
C ALA A 29 -5.53 -1.02 4.30
N VAL A 30 -5.46 -1.68 3.15
CA VAL A 30 -4.33 -1.55 2.22
C VAL A 30 -4.27 -0.14 1.63
N GLU A 31 -5.42 0.46 1.32
CA GLU A 31 -5.48 1.85 0.86
C GLU A 31 -4.88 2.80 1.90
N ALA A 32 -5.23 2.63 3.16
CA ALA A 32 -4.69 3.44 4.25
C ALA A 32 -3.17 3.28 4.36
N GLY A 33 -2.67 2.05 4.23
CA GLY A 33 -1.23 1.77 4.23
C GLY A 33 -0.51 2.43 3.06
N GLY A 34 -1.09 2.34 1.87
CA GLY A 34 -0.53 2.97 0.66
C GLY A 34 -0.50 4.48 0.75
N GLU A 35 -1.55 5.07 1.29
CA GLU A 35 -1.61 6.52 1.51
C GLU A 35 -0.51 6.97 2.48
N TYR A 36 -0.36 6.26 3.60
CA TYR A 36 0.70 6.56 4.56
C TYR A 36 2.07 6.45 3.92
N ALA A 37 2.32 5.37 3.18
CA ALA A 37 3.60 5.15 2.51
C ALA A 37 3.91 6.28 1.51
N SER A 38 2.91 6.72 0.75
CA SER A 38 3.09 7.81 -0.22
C SER A 38 3.45 9.13 0.46
N ARG A 39 2.81 9.43 1.58
CA ARG A 39 3.10 10.65 2.36
C ARG A 39 4.52 10.61 2.94
N TYR A 40 4.90 9.47 3.49
CA TYR A 40 6.24 9.33 4.07
C TYR A 40 7.32 9.40 2.98
N LEU A 41 7.09 8.75 1.85
CA LEU A 41 8.01 8.81 0.72
C LEU A 41 8.19 10.25 0.24
N ARG A 42 7.12 11.03 0.22
CA ARG A 42 7.19 12.44 -0.15
C ARG A 42 8.18 13.20 0.73
N VAL A 43 8.12 12.98 2.04
CA VAL A 43 9.03 13.62 2.99
C VAL A 43 10.48 13.22 2.75
N LYS A 44 10.70 11.97 2.37
CA LYS A 44 12.05 11.43 2.18
C LYS A 44 12.61 11.62 0.78
N THR A 45 11.80 12.05 -0.17
CA THR A 45 12.25 12.24 -1.56
C THR A 45 13.15 13.47 -1.66
N PRO A 46 14.35 13.32 -2.24
CA PRO A 46 15.25 14.46 -2.44
C PRO A 46 14.61 15.55 -3.30
N VAL A 47 14.90 16.80 -2.99
CA VAL A 47 14.42 17.96 -3.74
C VAL A 47 15.60 18.68 -4.35
N ASP A 48 15.53 18.93 -5.67
CA ASP A 48 16.46 19.76 -6.38
C ASP A 48 15.78 21.12 -6.62
N TYR A 49 16.22 22.13 -5.91
CA TYR A 49 15.63 23.47 -6.00
C TYR A 49 15.98 24.20 -7.30
N ASP A 50 16.92 23.68 -8.07
CA ASP A 50 17.27 24.23 -9.39
C ASP A 50 16.31 23.76 -10.50
N THR A 51 15.43 22.79 -10.21
CA THR A 51 14.43 22.31 -11.16
C THR A 51 13.05 22.80 -10.77
N LYS A 52 12.19 22.99 -11.77
CA LYS A 52 10.80 23.39 -11.55
C LYS A 52 9.92 22.22 -11.12
N THR A 53 10.24 21.02 -11.60
CA THR A 53 9.47 19.81 -11.32
C THR A 53 10.16 19.03 -10.21
N HIS A 54 9.51 18.90 -9.09
CA HIS A 54 10.03 18.18 -7.93
C HIS A 54 9.46 16.76 -7.89
N MET A 55 10.34 15.78 -7.73
CA MET A 55 9.92 14.37 -7.67
C MET A 55 8.87 14.13 -6.60
N ARG A 56 9.00 14.78 -5.44
CA ARG A 56 8.07 14.60 -4.31
C ARG A 56 6.63 14.96 -4.64
N ASP A 57 6.41 15.80 -5.66
CA ASP A 57 5.08 16.21 -6.07
C ASP A 57 4.46 15.25 -7.10
N HIS A 58 5.19 14.22 -7.49
CA HIS A 58 4.79 13.24 -8.50
C HIS A 58 4.74 11.83 -7.94
N ILE A 59 4.49 11.70 -6.65
CA ILE A 59 4.30 10.40 -6.01
C ILE A 59 2.84 10.00 -6.19
N VAL A 60 2.65 8.78 -6.65
CA VAL A 60 1.33 8.21 -6.88
C VAL A 60 1.22 6.86 -6.18
N TYR A 61 0.01 6.46 -5.85
CA TYR A 61 -0.24 5.11 -5.37
C TYR A 61 -1.51 4.57 -6.02
N SER A 62 -1.50 3.26 -6.30
CA SER A 62 -2.65 2.62 -6.88
C SER A 62 -3.67 2.28 -5.80
N LYS A 63 -4.96 2.40 -6.15
CA LYS A 63 -6.04 2.00 -5.24
C LYS A 63 -6.22 0.49 -5.31
N PRO A 64 -6.24 -0.18 -4.17
CA PRO A 64 -6.49 -1.62 -4.15
C PRO A 64 -7.94 -1.92 -4.53
N THR A 65 -8.16 -3.10 -5.07
CA THR A 65 -9.49 -3.61 -5.39
C THR A 65 -9.71 -4.94 -4.67
N VAL A 66 -10.95 -5.40 -4.65
CA VAL A 66 -11.30 -6.68 -4.03
C VAL A 66 -10.51 -7.82 -4.68
N ASN A 67 -10.35 -7.78 -6.00
CA ASN A 67 -9.62 -8.82 -6.75
C ASN A 67 -8.11 -8.66 -6.67
N LYS A 68 -7.63 -7.44 -6.41
CA LYS A 68 -6.21 -7.15 -6.25
C LYS A 68 -6.01 -6.20 -5.07
N PRO A 69 -5.96 -6.74 -3.84
CA PRO A 69 -5.85 -5.92 -2.62
C PRO A 69 -4.40 -5.45 -2.39
N VAL A 70 -3.84 -4.78 -3.39
CA VAL A 70 -2.46 -4.30 -3.39
C VAL A 70 -2.46 -2.83 -3.76
N SER A 71 -1.69 -2.05 -3.03
CA SER A 71 -1.40 -0.66 -3.37
C SER A 71 0.08 -0.55 -3.72
N GLU A 72 0.36 -0.10 -4.92
CA GLU A 72 1.73 0.16 -5.36
C GLU A 72 2.00 1.66 -5.21
N VAL A 73 3.10 1.99 -4.56
CA VAL A 73 3.52 3.37 -4.33
C VAL A 73 4.76 3.65 -5.14
N GLY A 74 4.77 4.77 -5.86
CA GLY A 74 5.92 5.11 -6.69
C GLY A 74 5.78 6.48 -7.31
N PHE A 75 6.49 6.68 -8.40
CA PHE A 75 6.54 7.95 -9.10
C PHE A 75 5.84 7.83 -10.44
N ASP A 76 5.19 8.93 -10.88
CA ASP A 76 4.57 8.96 -12.20
C ASP A 76 5.61 9.03 -13.31
N LYS A 77 5.15 8.97 -14.57
CA LYS A 77 6.01 8.90 -15.74
C LYS A 77 6.90 10.14 -15.91
N GLN A 78 6.48 11.29 -15.40
CA GLN A 78 7.24 12.52 -15.57
C GLN A 78 8.58 12.48 -14.83
N VAL A 79 8.62 11.81 -13.68
CA VAL A 79 9.80 11.80 -12.82
C VAL A 79 10.37 10.41 -12.53
N ALA A 80 9.71 9.35 -12.98
CA ALA A 80 10.15 7.98 -12.68
C ALA A 80 11.61 7.74 -13.09
N TRP A 81 12.04 8.25 -14.24
CA TRP A 81 13.41 8.09 -14.72
C TRP A 81 14.42 8.79 -13.79
N ARG A 82 14.06 9.97 -13.25
CA ARG A 82 14.91 10.68 -12.29
C ARG A 82 15.01 9.91 -10.98
N ALA A 83 13.89 9.42 -10.48
CA ALA A 83 13.86 8.63 -9.26
C ALA A 83 14.73 7.39 -9.40
N HIS A 84 14.71 6.72 -10.54
CA HIS A 84 15.56 5.56 -10.82
C HIS A 84 17.06 5.93 -10.74
N PHE A 85 17.45 7.03 -11.36
CA PHE A 85 18.85 7.45 -11.32
C PHE A 85 19.30 7.86 -9.92
N VAL A 86 18.44 8.51 -9.15
CA VAL A 86 18.77 8.86 -7.77
C VAL A 86 18.91 7.60 -6.91
N GLU A 87 17.98 6.67 -7.05
CA GLU A 87 17.96 5.43 -6.27
C GLU A 87 19.20 4.57 -6.53
N PHE A 88 19.53 4.34 -7.79
CA PHE A 88 20.58 3.40 -8.20
C PHE A 88 21.89 4.07 -8.58
N GLY A 89 21.89 5.40 -8.71
CA GLY A 89 23.08 6.14 -9.12
C GLY A 89 23.37 6.09 -10.60
N THR A 90 24.38 6.82 -11.01
CA THR A 90 24.89 6.86 -12.37
C THR A 90 26.42 6.82 -12.32
N ILE A 91 27.08 6.81 -13.47
CA ILE A 91 28.56 6.87 -13.54
C ILE A 91 29.10 8.11 -12.83
N LYS A 92 28.33 9.21 -12.85
CA LYS A 92 28.75 10.51 -12.30
C LYS A 92 28.17 10.81 -10.93
N GLN A 93 27.24 10.00 -10.45
CA GLN A 93 26.51 10.27 -9.21
C GLN A 93 26.37 8.99 -8.40
N ASP A 94 26.73 9.06 -7.12
CA ASP A 94 26.56 7.95 -6.19
C ASP A 94 25.08 7.67 -5.93
N PRO A 95 24.70 6.40 -5.71
CA PRO A 95 23.33 6.06 -5.38
C PRO A 95 22.87 6.69 -4.06
N GLN A 96 21.61 7.13 -4.05
CA GLN A 96 20.92 7.55 -2.85
C GLN A 96 19.65 6.71 -2.75
N PRO A 97 19.70 5.52 -2.13
CA PRO A 97 18.57 4.58 -2.15
C PRO A 97 17.46 5.01 -1.20
N PHE A 98 16.86 6.16 -1.46
CA PHE A 98 15.82 6.74 -0.61
C PHE A 98 14.53 5.94 -0.60
N ILE A 99 14.17 5.30 -1.72
CA ILE A 99 12.97 4.46 -1.81
C ILE A 99 13.13 3.22 -0.92
N GLU A 100 14.24 2.51 -1.08
CA GLU A 100 14.53 1.32 -0.29
C GLU A 100 14.58 1.65 1.20
N THR A 101 15.31 2.68 1.57
CA THR A 101 15.43 3.13 2.95
C THR A 101 14.09 3.52 3.53
N THR A 102 13.28 4.28 2.78
CA THR A 102 11.94 4.68 3.19
C THR A 102 11.06 3.47 3.45
N MET A 103 11.05 2.50 2.54
CA MET A 103 10.20 1.32 2.69
C MET A 103 10.61 0.49 3.90
N LYS A 104 11.89 0.37 4.17
CA LYS A 104 12.38 -0.30 5.39
C LYS A 104 11.96 0.43 6.66
N ASP A 105 12.04 1.76 6.65
CA ASP A 105 11.71 2.58 7.82
C ASP A 105 10.23 2.47 8.20
N ILE A 106 9.35 2.34 7.24
CA ILE A 106 7.90 2.36 7.48
C ILE A 106 7.25 0.99 7.46
N GLU A 107 8.00 -0.08 7.22
CA GLU A 107 7.47 -1.44 7.08
C GLU A 107 6.57 -1.83 8.26
N ASN A 108 7.07 -1.67 9.48
CA ASN A 108 6.32 -2.01 10.68
C ASN A 108 5.12 -1.07 10.89
N LYS A 109 5.30 0.20 10.61
CA LYS A 109 4.22 1.18 10.76
C LYS A 109 3.07 0.92 9.80
N VAL A 110 3.40 0.61 8.55
CA VAL A 110 2.38 0.25 7.53
C VAL A 110 1.64 -1.02 7.96
N ALA A 111 2.38 -2.04 8.42
CA ALA A 111 1.77 -3.28 8.91
C ALA A 111 0.81 -3.00 10.06
N ASN A 112 1.19 -2.13 11.00
CA ASN A 112 0.33 -1.76 12.13
C ASN A 112 -0.91 -1.00 11.67
N ILE A 113 -0.79 -0.11 10.69
CA ILE A 113 -1.92 0.62 10.12
C ILE A 113 -2.90 -0.36 9.49
N ILE A 114 -2.41 -1.29 8.68
CA ILE A 114 -3.24 -2.30 8.02
C ILE A 114 -3.97 -3.15 9.08
N GLN A 115 -3.24 -3.62 10.09
CA GLN A 115 -3.83 -4.43 11.15
C GLN A 115 -4.91 -3.67 11.91
N SER A 116 -4.63 -2.43 12.30
CA SER A 116 -5.58 -1.59 13.05
C SER A 116 -6.85 -1.32 12.24
N GLU A 117 -6.70 -1.02 10.95
CA GLU A 117 -7.84 -0.79 10.07
C GLU A 117 -8.68 -2.06 9.90
N MET A 118 -8.02 -3.22 9.75
CA MET A 118 -8.71 -4.50 9.66
C MET A 118 -9.52 -4.78 10.91
N MET A 119 -8.90 -4.64 12.09
CA MET A 119 -9.57 -4.90 13.36
C MET A 119 -10.76 -3.97 13.57
N ARG A 120 -10.60 -2.70 13.24
CA ARG A 120 -11.68 -1.71 13.37
C ARG A 120 -12.87 -2.05 12.48
N ARG A 121 -12.60 -2.49 11.25
CA ARG A 121 -13.64 -2.76 10.24
C ARG A 121 -14.29 -4.13 10.37
N MET A 122 -13.65 -5.04 11.09
CA MET A 122 -14.16 -6.40 11.29
C MET A 122 -14.99 -6.55 12.57
N LYS A 123 -15.16 -5.48 13.31
CA LYS A 123 -16.03 -5.50 14.51
C LYS A 123 -17.50 -5.65 14.15
#